data_73ec51f9b8554a313f57647469c9ad37
#
_entry.id   73ec51f9b8554a313f57647469c9ad37
#
_cell.length_a   1.000
_cell.length_b   1.000
_cell.length_c   1.000
_cell.angle_alpha   90.00
_cell.angle_beta   90.00
_cell.angle_gamma   90.00
#
_symmetry.space_group_name_H-M   'P 1'
#
loop_
_entity.id
_entity.type
_entity.pdbx_description
1 polymer ?
#
loop_
_entity_poly.entity_id
_entity_poly.type
_entity_poly.pdbx_seq_one_letter_code
_entity_poly.pdbx_strand_id
1 'polypeptide(L)'
;MELFDRTEQTRTEAGERAILVHLELPDAMGREDLDEFHHLVTSSGVQPVVELTGKRDRPDPALFIGTGKTDELAAMVSEYKADVVLFNHALSPGQERNLERVVKCRVLDRTGLILDIFAQRARTHEGRLQVELAQLRHLSSRLVRGWTHLERQKGGIGLRGPGETQLETDRRLLRDRIRGIESRLDKVRKQRAQGRRARQRSETPLISLVGYTNAGKSTLFNAITTGDVYVADQLFATLDPTLRKVKVPGVGPAILADTVGFIRHLPHRLVQAFRATLEETVNATLLLHVTDCSAEERDSNVAAVDEVLEEIGGDKLPVLHVYNKVDNLDQPPRIERDEHGQPWRVWISAQTGDGFDLLFEAIAERLAAGWVDCWVRLPASAGRLRARLHEAGEVLEEQAALDGSMLLRINVNRVHFERLLREQGLTEEELVVPAPAVAGDDGPSYNSQRSHDASHQ
;
A
#
# COMPACT_ATOMS: atom_id res chain seq x y z
N MET A 1 -9.27 -9.14 -30.11
CA MET A 1 -8.25 -8.09 -29.90
C MET A 1 -8.85 -6.71 -29.89
N GLU A 2 -10.14 -6.55 -30.20
CA GLU A 2 -10.86 -5.26 -30.19
C GLU A 2 -11.62 -4.95 -28.88
N LEU A 3 -11.58 -5.83 -27.88
CA LEU A 3 -12.33 -5.64 -26.62
C LEU A 3 -11.63 -4.74 -25.60
N PHE A 4 -10.33 -4.47 -25.77
CA PHE A 4 -9.53 -3.61 -24.88
C PHE A 4 -8.79 -2.48 -25.64
N ASP A 5 -8.87 -2.44 -26.96
CA ASP A 5 -8.22 -1.42 -27.79
C ASP A 5 -9.21 -0.29 -28.13
N ARG A 6 -9.87 0.26 -27.11
CA ARG A 6 -10.42 1.60 -27.21
C ARG A 6 -9.29 2.60 -26.95
N THR A 7 -8.47 2.79 -27.96
CA THR A 7 -7.63 3.98 -28.11
C THR A 7 -8.46 5.24 -27.82
N GLU A 8 -7.80 6.24 -27.22
CA GLU A 8 -8.30 7.57 -26.86
C GLU A 8 -9.22 8.27 -27.89
N GLN A 9 -9.36 7.72 -29.08
CA GLN A 9 -10.10 8.29 -30.22
C GLN A 9 -11.63 8.11 -30.18
N THR A 10 -12.21 7.35 -29.25
CA THR A 10 -13.67 7.16 -29.15
C THR A 10 -14.27 7.63 -27.83
N ARG A 11 -13.53 8.32 -26.97
CA ARG A 11 -14.12 9.10 -25.88
C ARG A 11 -14.76 10.34 -26.49
N THR A 12 -16.07 10.32 -26.67
CA THR A 12 -16.86 11.54 -26.84
C THR A 12 -16.61 12.42 -25.62
N GLU A 13 -16.51 13.74 -25.80
CA GLU A 13 -16.33 14.74 -24.74
C GLU A 13 -17.41 14.66 -23.63
N ALA A 14 -18.54 14.00 -23.89
CA ALA A 14 -19.54 13.60 -22.90
C ALA A 14 -19.19 12.18 -22.44
N GLY A 15 -18.78 12.01 -21.17
CA GLY A 15 -18.43 10.69 -20.57
C GLY A 15 -19.52 9.62 -20.80
N GLU A 16 -19.13 8.33 -20.78
CA GLU A 16 -20.08 7.19 -20.90
C GLU A 16 -21.17 7.31 -19.82
N ARG A 17 -22.43 7.12 -20.20
CA ARG A 17 -23.58 7.18 -19.30
C ARG A 17 -23.82 5.85 -18.64
N ALA A 18 -23.85 5.80 -17.32
CA ALA A 18 -23.98 4.55 -16.58
C ALA A 18 -25.26 4.49 -15.74
N ILE A 19 -25.86 3.30 -15.70
CA ILE A 19 -26.83 2.92 -14.69
C ILE A 19 -26.09 2.18 -13.60
N LEU A 20 -26.29 2.59 -12.34
CA LEU A 20 -25.72 1.94 -11.17
C LEU A 20 -26.69 0.91 -10.61
N VAL A 21 -26.19 -0.27 -10.29
CA VAL A 21 -27.01 -1.35 -9.72
C VAL A 21 -26.42 -1.78 -8.39
N HIS A 22 -27.21 -1.68 -7.33
CA HIS A 22 -26.85 -2.08 -5.98
C HIS A 22 -27.95 -2.95 -5.33
N LEU A 23 -27.54 -4.08 -4.76
CA LEU A 23 -28.42 -4.93 -3.95
C LEU A 23 -27.98 -4.91 -2.48
N GLU A 24 -28.92 -4.63 -1.59
CA GLU A 24 -28.74 -4.87 -0.17
C GLU A 24 -28.85 -6.39 0.09
N LEU A 25 -27.78 -6.98 0.59
CA LEU A 25 -27.69 -8.38 1.01
C LEU A 25 -27.48 -8.44 2.52
N PRO A 26 -28.02 -9.47 3.23
CA PRO A 26 -28.00 -9.54 4.70
C PRO A 26 -26.60 -9.50 5.32
N ASP A 27 -25.61 -10.05 4.65
CA ASP A 27 -24.25 -10.25 5.17
C ASP A 27 -23.19 -9.33 4.52
N ALA A 28 -23.59 -8.42 3.66
CA ALA A 28 -22.65 -7.59 2.94
C ALA A 28 -23.29 -6.32 2.41
N MET A 29 -22.53 -5.25 2.41
CA MET A 29 -22.77 -3.98 1.71
C MET A 29 -24.03 -3.21 2.12
N GLY A 30 -23.86 -2.25 3.03
CA GLY A 30 -24.87 -1.29 3.44
C GLY A 30 -24.96 -0.08 2.49
N ARG A 31 -25.67 0.97 2.93
CA ARG A 31 -25.83 2.23 2.20
C ARG A 31 -24.48 2.93 1.96
N GLU A 32 -23.57 2.79 2.88
CA GLU A 32 -22.21 3.35 2.83
C GLU A 32 -21.39 2.81 1.64
N ASP A 33 -21.61 1.54 1.29
CA ASP A 33 -20.97 0.94 0.12
C ASP A 33 -21.53 1.50 -1.20
N LEU A 34 -22.75 2.05 -1.18
CA LEU A 34 -23.32 2.71 -2.35
C LEU A 34 -22.66 4.07 -2.60
N ASP A 35 -22.41 4.86 -1.56
CA ASP A 35 -21.70 6.13 -1.66
C ASP A 35 -20.26 5.92 -2.15
N GLU A 36 -19.57 4.93 -1.61
CA GLU A 36 -18.24 4.55 -2.12
C GLU A 36 -18.29 4.11 -3.58
N PHE A 37 -19.34 3.39 -3.99
CA PHE A 37 -19.53 2.98 -5.37
C PHE A 37 -19.74 4.18 -6.31
N HIS A 38 -20.49 5.19 -5.89
CA HIS A 38 -20.60 6.46 -6.61
C HIS A 38 -19.24 7.13 -6.81
N HIS A 39 -18.42 7.16 -5.78
CA HIS A 39 -17.05 7.69 -5.86
C HIS A 39 -16.17 6.88 -6.80
N LEU A 40 -16.31 5.55 -6.85
CA LEU A 40 -15.62 4.70 -7.82
C LEU A 40 -16.03 5.05 -9.25
N VAL A 41 -17.33 5.14 -9.51
CA VAL A 41 -17.86 5.44 -10.84
C VAL A 41 -17.40 6.80 -11.33
N THR A 42 -17.51 7.83 -10.51
CA THR A 42 -17.05 9.18 -10.86
C THR A 42 -15.53 9.23 -11.07
N SER A 43 -14.77 8.46 -10.28
CA SER A 43 -13.30 8.34 -10.43
C SER A 43 -12.89 7.66 -11.73
N SER A 44 -13.75 6.84 -12.34
CA SER A 44 -13.52 6.22 -13.65
C SER A 44 -13.79 7.18 -14.83
N GLY A 45 -14.39 8.34 -14.58
CA GLY A 45 -14.78 9.31 -15.59
C GLY A 45 -16.12 8.96 -16.30
N VAL A 46 -16.86 8.01 -15.75
CA VAL A 46 -18.19 7.62 -16.22
C VAL A 46 -19.24 8.49 -15.50
N GLN A 47 -20.30 8.88 -16.20
CA GLN A 47 -21.37 9.69 -15.65
C GLN A 47 -22.53 8.82 -15.16
N PRO A 48 -22.79 8.72 -13.85
CA PRO A 48 -23.97 8.05 -13.33
C PRO A 48 -25.22 8.84 -13.70
N VAL A 49 -26.21 8.18 -14.30
CA VAL A 49 -27.47 8.83 -14.73
C VAL A 49 -28.64 8.44 -13.86
N VAL A 50 -28.66 7.19 -13.38
CA VAL A 50 -29.75 6.68 -12.52
C VAL A 50 -29.25 5.45 -11.76
N GLU A 51 -29.91 5.16 -10.63
CA GLU A 51 -29.63 4.01 -9.78
C GLU A 51 -30.79 3.04 -9.76
N LEU A 52 -30.48 1.76 -9.74
CA LEU A 52 -31.38 0.66 -9.49
C LEU A 52 -30.97 -0.04 -8.20
N THR A 53 -31.72 0.18 -7.14
CA THR A 53 -31.49 -0.49 -5.86
C THR A 53 -32.51 -1.59 -5.61
N GLY A 54 -32.17 -2.54 -4.77
CA GLY A 54 -33.07 -3.60 -4.36
C GLY A 54 -32.55 -4.33 -3.12
N LYS A 55 -33.44 -5.12 -2.50
CA LYS A 55 -33.11 -5.94 -1.35
C LYS A 55 -33.42 -7.41 -1.64
N ARG A 56 -32.48 -8.29 -1.32
CA ARG A 56 -32.65 -9.75 -1.45
C ARG A 56 -31.85 -10.48 -0.38
N ASP A 57 -32.37 -11.65 0.02
CA ASP A 57 -31.64 -12.51 0.95
C ASP A 57 -30.47 -13.23 0.26
N ARG A 58 -30.60 -13.52 -1.04
CA ARG A 58 -29.56 -14.16 -1.85
C ARG A 58 -29.60 -13.64 -3.29
N PRO A 59 -28.45 -13.51 -3.95
CA PRO A 59 -28.38 -13.18 -5.38
C PRO A 59 -29.05 -14.28 -6.23
N ASP A 60 -29.71 -13.86 -7.31
CA ASP A 60 -30.23 -14.81 -8.28
C ASP A 60 -29.09 -15.53 -9.03
N PRO A 61 -29.12 -16.86 -9.16
CA PRO A 61 -28.02 -17.60 -9.81
C PRO A 61 -27.80 -17.24 -11.27
N ALA A 62 -28.85 -16.83 -12.00
CA ALA A 62 -28.80 -16.55 -13.43
C ALA A 62 -28.63 -15.07 -13.77
N LEU A 63 -29.31 -14.17 -13.04
CA LEU A 63 -29.43 -12.76 -13.36
C LEU A 63 -29.00 -11.83 -12.22
N PHE A 64 -28.50 -12.36 -11.10
CA PHE A 64 -28.10 -11.63 -9.89
C PHE A 64 -29.26 -10.88 -9.22
N ILE A 65 -29.87 -9.91 -9.92
CA ILE A 65 -31.00 -9.09 -9.43
C ILE A 65 -32.37 -9.76 -9.61
N GLY A 66 -32.45 -10.87 -10.37
CA GLY A 66 -33.69 -11.57 -10.70
C GLY A 66 -34.43 -10.98 -11.90
N THR A 67 -35.40 -11.74 -12.45
CA THR A 67 -36.05 -11.40 -13.73
C THR A 67 -36.77 -10.05 -13.72
N GLY A 68 -37.66 -9.79 -12.75
CA GLY A 68 -38.44 -8.55 -12.72
C GLY A 68 -37.56 -7.29 -12.67
N LYS A 69 -36.51 -7.30 -11.82
CA LYS A 69 -35.56 -6.17 -11.80
C LYS A 69 -34.69 -6.11 -13.05
N THR A 70 -34.44 -7.21 -13.72
CA THR A 70 -33.70 -7.20 -15.00
C THR A 70 -34.54 -6.57 -16.12
N ASP A 71 -35.86 -6.81 -16.13
CA ASP A 71 -36.78 -6.17 -17.09
C ASP A 71 -36.90 -4.66 -16.82
N GLU A 72 -36.97 -4.26 -15.55
CA GLU A 72 -36.91 -2.84 -15.11
C GLU A 72 -35.61 -2.20 -15.58
N LEU A 73 -34.45 -2.85 -15.35
CA LEU A 73 -33.14 -2.40 -15.78
C LEU A 73 -33.08 -2.23 -17.32
N ALA A 74 -33.64 -3.17 -18.08
CA ALA A 74 -33.67 -3.09 -19.56
C ALA A 74 -34.51 -1.89 -20.05
N ALA A 75 -35.61 -1.60 -19.39
CA ALA A 75 -36.40 -0.40 -19.68
C ALA A 75 -35.63 0.88 -19.36
N MET A 76 -34.95 0.95 -18.20
CA MET A 76 -34.10 2.09 -17.82
C MET A 76 -32.94 2.28 -18.80
N VAL A 77 -32.27 1.24 -19.27
CA VAL A 77 -31.20 1.34 -20.28
C VAL A 77 -31.70 2.02 -21.54
N SER A 78 -32.91 1.69 -22.01
CA SER A 78 -33.52 2.28 -23.20
C SER A 78 -33.95 3.72 -22.97
N GLU A 79 -34.54 4.02 -21.81
CA GLU A 79 -35.04 5.35 -21.44
C GLU A 79 -33.89 6.36 -21.27
N TYR A 80 -32.89 5.97 -20.48
CA TYR A 80 -31.75 6.85 -20.14
C TYR A 80 -30.62 6.78 -21.19
N LYS A 81 -30.74 5.92 -22.22
CA LYS A 81 -29.72 5.69 -23.25
C LYS A 81 -28.35 5.43 -22.63
N ALA A 82 -28.31 4.49 -21.67
CA ALA A 82 -27.09 4.16 -20.97
C ALA A 82 -26.13 3.38 -21.87
N ASP A 83 -24.85 3.70 -21.80
CA ASP A 83 -23.77 3.03 -22.53
C ASP A 83 -23.25 1.80 -21.78
N VAL A 84 -23.37 1.84 -20.42
CA VAL A 84 -22.89 0.79 -19.54
C VAL A 84 -23.79 0.63 -18.31
N VAL A 85 -23.90 -0.58 -17.82
CA VAL A 85 -24.52 -0.90 -16.51
C VAL A 85 -23.42 -1.36 -15.57
N LEU A 86 -23.32 -0.73 -14.40
CA LEU A 86 -22.29 -0.97 -13.41
C LEU A 86 -22.90 -1.62 -12.16
N PHE A 87 -22.39 -2.78 -11.77
CA PHE A 87 -22.82 -3.49 -10.58
C PHE A 87 -21.84 -3.26 -9.43
N ASN A 88 -22.36 -2.88 -8.25
CA ASN A 88 -21.55 -2.75 -7.03
C ASN A 88 -21.12 -4.09 -6.43
N HIS A 89 -21.34 -5.19 -7.11
CA HIS A 89 -21.07 -6.56 -6.66
C HIS A 89 -20.22 -7.29 -7.67
N ALA A 90 -19.57 -8.38 -7.23
CA ALA A 90 -18.91 -9.30 -8.14
C ALA A 90 -19.96 -10.16 -8.86
N LEU A 91 -19.93 -10.20 -10.17
CA LEU A 91 -20.78 -11.03 -11.00
C LEU A 91 -20.04 -12.28 -11.46
N SER A 92 -20.74 -13.41 -11.46
CA SER A 92 -20.25 -14.58 -12.18
C SER A 92 -20.27 -14.33 -13.69
N PRO A 93 -19.37 -14.95 -14.47
CA PRO A 93 -19.35 -14.80 -15.93
C PRO A 93 -20.68 -15.18 -16.61
N GLY A 94 -21.45 -16.07 -16.00
CA GLY A 94 -22.79 -16.45 -16.46
C GLY A 94 -23.83 -15.36 -16.23
N GLN A 95 -23.83 -14.75 -15.05
CA GLN A 95 -24.72 -13.64 -14.71
C GLN A 95 -24.48 -12.43 -15.60
N GLU A 96 -23.23 -11.99 -15.75
CA GLU A 96 -22.87 -10.87 -16.63
C GLU A 96 -23.38 -11.08 -18.04
N ARG A 97 -23.07 -12.21 -18.67
CA ARG A 97 -23.54 -12.51 -20.02
C ARG A 97 -25.06 -12.58 -20.13
N ASN A 98 -25.75 -13.16 -19.14
CA ASN A 98 -27.21 -13.25 -19.15
C ASN A 98 -27.85 -11.87 -19.02
N LEU A 99 -27.29 -11.01 -18.15
CA LEU A 99 -27.69 -9.61 -18.02
C LEU A 99 -27.49 -8.86 -19.34
N GLU A 100 -26.31 -8.90 -19.94
CA GLU A 100 -26.02 -8.23 -21.23
C GLU A 100 -26.97 -8.65 -22.35
N ARG A 101 -27.36 -9.96 -22.36
CA ARG A 101 -28.31 -10.47 -23.35
C ARG A 101 -29.68 -9.84 -23.22
N VAL A 102 -30.14 -9.59 -21.98
CA VAL A 102 -31.46 -9.01 -21.69
C VAL A 102 -31.42 -7.48 -21.85
N VAL A 103 -30.48 -6.82 -21.21
CA VAL A 103 -30.42 -5.36 -21.18
C VAL A 103 -29.88 -4.74 -22.47
N LYS A 104 -29.24 -5.53 -23.34
CA LYS A 104 -28.62 -5.10 -24.60
C LYS A 104 -27.60 -3.98 -24.46
N CYS A 105 -26.95 -3.94 -23.30
CA CYS A 105 -25.96 -2.95 -22.91
C CYS A 105 -24.78 -3.67 -22.25
N ARG A 106 -23.60 -3.08 -22.29
CA ARG A 106 -22.41 -3.60 -21.61
C ARG A 106 -22.66 -3.64 -20.11
N VAL A 107 -22.30 -4.74 -19.47
CA VAL A 107 -22.40 -4.91 -18.01
C VAL A 107 -20.99 -5.06 -17.45
N LEU A 108 -20.67 -4.31 -16.39
CA LEU A 108 -19.43 -4.44 -15.65
C LEU A 108 -19.73 -4.64 -14.17
N ASP A 109 -18.97 -5.51 -13.55
CA ASP A 109 -18.97 -5.68 -12.12
C ASP A 109 -17.96 -4.73 -11.41
N ARG A 110 -18.03 -4.66 -10.09
CA ARG A 110 -17.12 -3.84 -9.28
C ARG A 110 -15.64 -4.14 -9.58
N THR A 111 -15.28 -5.41 -9.79
CA THR A 111 -13.91 -5.80 -10.13
C THR A 111 -13.46 -5.24 -11.47
N GLY A 112 -14.31 -5.31 -12.49
CA GLY A 112 -14.04 -4.73 -13.80
C GLY A 112 -13.88 -3.23 -13.73
N LEU A 113 -14.72 -2.53 -12.98
CA LEU A 113 -14.64 -1.08 -12.79
C LEU A 113 -13.32 -0.66 -12.13
N ILE A 114 -12.91 -1.35 -11.04
CA ILE A 114 -11.62 -1.08 -10.37
C ILE A 114 -10.44 -1.30 -11.34
N LEU A 115 -10.48 -2.36 -12.15
CA LEU A 115 -9.45 -2.63 -13.16
C LEU A 115 -9.40 -1.55 -14.24
N ASP A 116 -10.53 -0.99 -14.65
CA ASP A 116 -10.59 0.12 -15.61
C ASP A 116 -9.99 1.40 -15.00
N ILE A 117 -10.29 1.71 -13.73
CA ILE A 117 -9.66 2.84 -13.01
C ILE A 117 -8.15 2.64 -12.94
N PHE A 118 -7.68 1.45 -12.60
CA PHE A 118 -6.26 1.14 -12.52
C PHE A 118 -5.57 1.27 -13.88
N ALA A 119 -6.21 0.85 -14.98
CA ALA A 119 -5.68 1.02 -16.32
C ALA A 119 -5.47 2.50 -16.71
N GLN A 120 -6.35 3.38 -16.24
CA GLN A 120 -6.23 4.82 -16.45
C GLN A 120 -5.14 5.46 -15.58
N ARG A 121 -4.89 4.92 -14.38
CA ARG A 121 -3.94 5.46 -13.39
C ARG A 121 -2.52 4.94 -13.55
N ALA A 122 -2.32 3.76 -14.15
CA ALA A 122 -1.00 3.17 -14.34
C ALA A 122 -0.12 4.04 -15.25
N ARG A 123 0.88 4.68 -14.67
CA ARG A 123 1.82 5.56 -15.39
C ARG A 123 3.14 4.87 -15.68
N THR A 124 3.62 4.04 -14.74
CA THR A 124 4.90 3.33 -14.91
C THR A 124 4.75 2.13 -15.86
N HIS A 125 5.87 1.72 -16.46
CA HIS A 125 5.89 0.51 -17.28
C HIS A 125 5.49 -0.74 -16.48
N GLU A 126 5.91 -0.82 -15.21
CA GLU A 126 5.57 -1.92 -14.32
C GLU A 126 4.10 -1.91 -13.95
N GLY A 127 3.54 -0.76 -13.53
CA GLY A 127 2.13 -0.61 -13.19
C GLY A 127 1.23 -1.00 -14.38
N ARG A 128 1.57 -0.57 -15.59
CA ARG A 128 0.84 -0.98 -16.81
C ARG A 128 0.88 -2.49 -17.04
N LEU A 129 2.04 -3.14 -16.85
CA LEU A 129 2.15 -4.60 -16.98
C LEU A 129 1.34 -5.33 -15.90
N GLN A 130 1.31 -4.82 -14.68
CA GLN A 130 0.52 -5.41 -13.58
C GLN A 130 -0.97 -5.30 -13.85
N VAL A 131 -1.43 -4.13 -14.28
CA VAL A 131 -2.85 -3.93 -14.65
C VAL A 131 -3.23 -4.80 -15.85
N GLU A 132 -2.42 -4.84 -16.91
CA GLU A 132 -2.65 -5.70 -18.06
C GLU A 132 -2.74 -7.18 -17.64
N LEU A 133 -1.85 -7.63 -16.76
CA LEU A 133 -1.88 -8.99 -16.22
C LEU A 133 -3.17 -9.27 -15.46
N ALA A 134 -3.61 -8.35 -14.59
CA ALA A 134 -4.85 -8.48 -13.83
C ALA A 134 -6.08 -8.52 -14.75
N GLN A 135 -6.14 -7.65 -15.77
CA GLN A 135 -7.21 -7.62 -16.76
C GLN A 135 -7.25 -8.91 -17.59
N LEU A 136 -6.11 -9.42 -18.06
CA LEU A 136 -6.04 -10.67 -18.81
C LEU A 136 -6.45 -11.89 -17.97
N ARG A 137 -6.07 -11.93 -16.72
CA ARG A 137 -6.50 -12.98 -15.77
C ARG A 137 -8.00 -12.92 -15.51
N HIS A 138 -8.54 -11.72 -15.33
CA HIS A 138 -9.97 -11.49 -15.15
C HIS A 138 -10.74 -11.95 -16.40
N LEU A 139 -10.31 -11.53 -17.60
CA LEU A 139 -10.88 -11.96 -18.86
C LEU A 139 -10.78 -13.48 -19.07
N SER A 140 -9.62 -14.06 -18.79
CA SER A 140 -9.41 -15.52 -18.91
C SER A 140 -10.42 -16.31 -18.05
N SER A 141 -10.73 -15.83 -16.86
CA SER A 141 -11.75 -16.46 -15.99
C SER A 141 -13.16 -16.39 -16.56
N ARG A 142 -13.44 -15.40 -17.40
CA ARG A 142 -14.75 -15.18 -18.03
C ARG A 142 -14.90 -15.97 -19.33
N LEU A 143 -13.84 -16.19 -20.09
CA LEU A 143 -13.86 -16.99 -21.32
C LEU A 143 -14.16 -18.48 -21.09
N VAL A 144 -13.85 -19.05 -19.92
CA VAL A 144 -14.03 -20.48 -19.64
C VAL A 144 -15.49 -20.93 -19.72
N ARG A 145 -16.46 -20.04 -19.55
CA ARG A 145 -17.90 -20.39 -19.50
C ARG A 145 -18.77 -19.70 -20.56
N GLY A 146 -18.18 -18.87 -21.42
CA GLY A 146 -18.93 -18.01 -22.35
C GLY A 146 -19.41 -18.64 -23.65
N TRP A 147 -18.77 -19.71 -24.11
CA TRP A 147 -18.88 -20.16 -25.50
C TRP A 147 -19.62 -21.49 -25.72
N THR A 148 -20.08 -22.15 -24.67
CA THR A 148 -20.85 -23.43 -24.79
C THR A 148 -22.18 -23.27 -25.57
N HIS A 149 -22.64 -22.05 -25.78
CA HIS A 149 -23.90 -21.81 -26.52
C HIS A 149 -23.74 -21.68 -28.04
N LEU A 150 -22.56 -21.31 -28.54
CA LEU A 150 -22.29 -21.24 -29.98
C LEU A 150 -22.14 -22.63 -30.60
N GLU A 151 -21.72 -23.63 -29.83
CA GLU A 151 -21.64 -25.02 -30.30
C GLU A 151 -23.00 -25.67 -30.56
N ARG A 152 -24.07 -25.25 -29.86
CA ARG A 152 -25.41 -25.82 -30.05
C ARG A 152 -26.17 -25.24 -31.20
N GLN A 153 -25.75 -24.15 -31.81
CA GLN A 153 -26.46 -23.51 -32.92
C GLN A 153 -26.04 -24.01 -34.31
N LYS A 154 -24.97 -24.79 -34.42
CA LYS A 154 -24.59 -25.48 -35.67
C LYS A 154 -24.50 -26.98 -35.43
N GLY A 155 -25.66 -27.61 -35.22
CA GLY A 155 -25.82 -29.05 -35.14
C GLY A 155 -25.62 -29.69 -36.49
N GLY A 156 -24.57 -30.47 -36.61
CA GLY A 156 -24.35 -31.46 -37.66
C GLY A 156 -23.43 -32.52 -37.07
N ILE A 157 -23.89 -33.75 -37.06
CA ILE A 157 -23.15 -34.93 -36.60
C ILE A 157 -21.84 -35.00 -37.39
N GLY A 158 -20.67 -34.76 -36.72
CA GLY A 158 -19.36 -35.14 -37.26
C GLY A 158 -18.46 -34.01 -37.75
N LEU A 159 -18.78 -32.72 -37.62
CA LEU A 159 -17.90 -31.63 -38.04
C LEU A 159 -17.46 -30.80 -36.81
N ARG A 160 -16.19 -30.87 -36.46
CA ARG A 160 -15.54 -29.90 -35.56
C ARG A 160 -15.79 -28.49 -36.14
N GLY A 161 -16.65 -27.71 -35.49
CA GLY A 161 -17.00 -26.39 -35.96
C GLY A 161 -15.79 -25.41 -35.82
N PRO A 162 -15.65 -24.42 -36.73
CA PRO A 162 -14.58 -23.41 -36.66
C PRO A 162 -14.59 -22.60 -35.39
N GLY A 163 -15.67 -22.65 -34.56
CA GLY A 163 -15.77 -21.96 -33.24
C GLY A 163 -14.95 -22.60 -32.12
N GLU A 164 -14.81 -23.93 -32.11
CA GLU A 164 -13.96 -24.61 -31.09
C GLU A 164 -12.49 -24.27 -31.24
N THR A 165 -12.00 -24.28 -32.49
CA THR A 165 -10.61 -23.94 -32.78
C THR A 165 -10.29 -22.46 -32.49
N GLN A 166 -11.25 -21.57 -32.68
CA GLN A 166 -11.07 -20.13 -32.40
C GLN A 166 -10.95 -19.89 -30.89
N LEU A 167 -11.83 -20.49 -30.08
CA LEU A 167 -11.78 -20.37 -28.63
C LEU A 167 -10.49 -20.95 -28.02
N GLU A 168 -10.06 -22.12 -28.52
CA GLU A 168 -8.80 -22.70 -28.06
C GLU A 168 -7.59 -21.85 -28.47
N THR A 169 -7.65 -21.27 -29.66
CA THR A 169 -6.63 -20.33 -30.13
C THR A 169 -6.59 -19.07 -29.27
N ASP A 170 -7.73 -18.46 -28.98
CA ASP A 170 -7.83 -17.27 -28.14
C ASP A 170 -7.34 -17.54 -26.70
N ARG A 171 -7.69 -18.70 -26.12
CA ARG A 171 -7.18 -19.13 -24.82
C ARG A 171 -5.68 -19.36 -24.82
N ARG A 172 -5.12 -19.87 -25.92
CA ARG A 172 -3.68 -20.05 -26.04
C ARG A 172 -2.97 -18.71 -26.13
N LEU A 173 -3.46 -17.80 -26.98
CA LEU A 173 -2.91 -16.45 -27.11
C LEU A 173 -2.94 -15.68 -25.79
N LEU A 174 -4.04 -15.76 -25.04
CA LEU A 174 -4.14 -15.16 -23.71
C LEU A 174 -3.12 -15.75 -22.74
N ARG A 175 -2.99 -17.08 -22.69
CA ARG A 175 -1.99 -17.73 -21.82
C ARG A 175 -0.56 -17.34 -22.20
N ASP A 176 -0.26 -17.27 -23.49
CA ASP A 176 1.06 -16.87 -23.97
C ASP A 176 1.34 -15.39 -23.64
N ARG A 177 0.34 -14.52 -23.75
CA ARG A 177 0.44 -13.11 -23.36
C ARG A 177 0.68 -12.97 -21.85
N ILE A 178 -0.09 -13.69 -21.01
CA ILE A 178 0.09 -13.75 -19.56
C ILE A 178 1.52 -14.16 -19.20
N ARG A 179 2.03 -15.27 -19.76
CA ARG A 179 3.41 -15.72 -19.52
C ARG A 179 4.45 -14.69 -19.94
N GLY A 180 4.23 -14.04 -21.09
CA GLY A 180 5.12 -12.98 -21.56
C GLY A 180 5.19 -11.79 -20.59
N ILE A 181 4.06 -11.38 -20.01
CA ILE A 181 3.99 -10.30 -19.01
C ILE A 181 4.65 -10.75 -17.70
N GLU A 182 4.33 -11.95 -17.22
CA GLU A 182 4.93 -12.50 -15.99
C GLU A 182 6.46 -12.53 -16.09
N SER A 183 7.01 -12.97 -17.22
CA SER A 183 8.47 -12.96 -17.46
C SER A 183 9.08 -11.55 -17.43
N ARG A 184 8.37 -10.53 -17.93
CA ARG A 184 8.81 -9.12 -17.87
C ARG A 184 8.76 -8.60 -16.44
N LEU A 185 7.69 -8.87 -15.71
CA LEU A 185 7.56 -8.49 -14.30
C LEU A 185 8.63 -9.13 -13.43
N ASP A 186 9.00 -10.39 -13.68
CA ASP A 186 10.12 -11.04 -12.96
C ASP A 186 11.46 -10.35 -13.18
N LYS A 187 11.73 -9.83 -14.37
CA LYS A 187 12.94 -9.04 -14.64
C LYS A 187 12.93 -7.74 -13.84
N VAL A 188 11.79 -7.02 -13.81
CA VAL A 188 11.63 -5.79 -13.05
C VAL A 188 11.82 -6.05 -11.55
N ARG A 189 11.21 -7.13 -11.01
CA ARG A 189 11.38 -7.54 -9.61
C ARG A 189 12.84 -7.79 -9.23
N LYS A 190 13.61 -8.47 -10.10
CA LYS A 190 15.05 -8.70 -9.88
C LYS A 190 15.83 -7.39 -9.83
N GLN A 191 15.55 -6.44 -10.72
CA GLN A 191 16.18 -5.11 -10.70
C GLN A 191 15.83 -4.32 -9.42
N ARG A 192 14.55 -4.33 -8.99
CA ARG A 192 14.14 -3.71 -7.72
C ARG A 192 14.82 -4.36 -6.52
N ALA A 193 14.94 -5.69 -6.50
CA ALA A 193 15.64 -6.39 -5.42
C ALA A 193 17.11 -5.99 -5.30
N GLN A 194 17.80 -5.70 -6.41
CA GLN A 194 19.15 -5.16 -6.37
C GLN A 194 19.20 -3.74 -5.79
N GLY A 195 18.28 -2.86 -6.21
CA GLY A 195 18.15 -1.52 -5.64
C GLY A 195 17.82 -1.53 -4.14
N ARG A 196 16.95 -2.47 -3.70
CA ARG A 196 16.63 -2.68 -2.27
C ARG A 196 17.86 -3.08 -1.46
N ARG A 197 18.65 -4.04 -1.94
CA ARG A 197 19.90 -4.45 -1.26
C ARG A 197 20.87 -3.28 -1.08
N ALA A 198 20.95 -2.38 -2.06
CA ALA A 198 21.76 -1.17 -1.94
C ALA A 198 21.23 -0.22 -0.85
N ARG A 199 19.89 -0.02 -0.78
CA ARG A 199 19.26 0.78 0.28
C ARG A 199 19.42 0.14 1.67
N GLN A 200 19.26 -1.17 1.78
CA GLN A 200 19.47 -1.90 3.03
C GLN A 200 20.91 -1.80 3.55
N ARG A 201 21.90 -1.70 2.66
CA ARG A 201 23.30 -1.47 3.06
C ARG A 201 23.55 -0.04 3.55
N SER A 202 22.77 0.93 3.09
CA SER A 202 22.89 2.33 3.53
C SER A 202 22.05 2.65 4.77
N GLU A 203 21.40 1.64 5.35
CA GLU A 203 20.57 1.74 6.58
C GLU A 203 19.53 2.86 6.59
N THR A 204 19.18 3.37 5.41
CA THR A 204 18.21 4.44 5.28
C THR A 204 16.80 3.90 5.58
N PRO A 205 16.11 4.35 6.64
CA PRO A 205 14.79 3.84 6.99
C PRO A 205 13.79 4.14 5.88
N LEU A 206 12.92 3.15 5.61
CA LEU A 206 11.81 3.27 4.68
C LEU A 206 10.51 3.45 5.46
N ILE A 207 9.86 4.58 5.25
CA ILE A 207 8.57 4.95 5.84
C ILE A 207 7.53 4.80 4.74
N SER A 208 6.51 3.95 4.93
CA SER A 208 5.46 3.74 3.93
C SER A 208 4.11 4.28 4.40
N LEU A 209 3.48 5.11 3.56
CA LEU A 209 2.12 5.58 3.79
C LEU A 209 1.14 4.47 3.39
N VAL A 210 0.30 4.05 4.30
CA VAL A 210 -0.80 3.10 4.05
C VAL A 210 -2.10 3.72 4.54
N GLY A 211 -3.22 3.24 4.06
CA GLY A 211 -4.53 3.75 4.50
C GLY A 211 -5.56 3.71 3.38
N TYR A 212 -6.79 4.00 3.76
CA TYR A 212 -7.92 3.97 2.85
C TYR A 212 -7.78 4.97 1.69
N THR A 213 -8.49 4.75 0.59
CA THR A 213 -8.57 5.75 -0.49
C THR A 213 -9.12 7.06 0.05
N ASN A 214 -8.64 8.17 -0.50
CA ASN A 214 -9.03 9.52 -0.08
C ASN A 214 -8.74 9.92 1.39
N ALA A 215 -7.94 9.13 2.14
CA ALA A 215 -7.50 9.52 3.49
C ALA A 215 -6.47 10.67 3.51
N GLY A 216 -5.98 11.10 2.34
CA GLY A 216 -5.03 12.20 2.20
C GLY A 216 -3.56 11.76 2.17
N LYS A 217 -3.25 10.50 1.85
CA LYS A 217 -1.87 9.98 1.75
C LYS A 217 -0.98 10.77 0.80
N SER A 218 -1.43 10.97 -0.44
CA SER A 218 -0.67 11.69 -1.46
C SER A 218 -0.58 13.19 -1.16
N THR A 219 -1.58 13.77 -0.50
CA THR A 219 -1.52 15.13 0.02
C THR A 219 -0.42 15.26 1.07
N LEU A 220 -0.41 14.34 2.04
CA LEU A 220 0.62 14.28 3.09
C LEU A 220 2.02 14.06 2.48
N PHE A 221 2.13 13.14 1.52
CA PHE A 221 3.38 12.88 0.82
C PHE A 221 3.93 14.15 0.15
N ASN A 222 3.10 14.87 -0.60
CA ASN A 222 3.50 16.11 -1.27
C ASN A 222 3.90 17.20 -0.29
N ALA A 223 3.13 17.38 0.78
CA ALA A 223 3.39 18.40 1.79
C ALA A 223 4.73 18.14 2.52
N ILE A 224 5.07 16.88 2.80
CA ILE A 224 6.35 16.52 3.44
C ILE A 224 7.53 16.59 2.46
N THR A 225 7.33 16.22 1.18
CA THR A 225 8.43 16.04 0.21
C THR A 225 8.65 17.24 -0.70
N THR A 226 7.86 18.31 -0.58
CA THR A 226 7.82 19.43 -1.53
C THR A 226 7.69 18.95 -2.98
N GLY A 227 6.93 17.87 -3.17
CA GLY A 227 6.80 17.17 -4.46
C GLY A 227 5.48 17.46 -5.16
N ASP A 228 5.47 17.29 -6.49
CA ASP A 228 4.29 17.45 -7.35
C ASP A 228 3.69 16.08 -7.72
N VAL A 229 3.40 15.22 -6.74
CA VAL A 229 2.59 14.02 -7.03
C VAL A 229 1.15 14.47 -7.28
N TYR A 230 0.55 13.94 -8.32
CA TYR A 230 -0.83 14.25 -8.67
C TYR A 230 -1.77 13.93 -7.50
N VAL A 231 -2.38 14.95 -6.93
CA VAL A 231 -3.41 14.85 -5.90
C VAL A 231 -4.75 15.18 -6.55
N ALA A 232 -5.68 14.28 -6.45
CA ALA A 232 -7.07 14.51 -6.84
C ALA A 232 -7.98 13.92 -5.78
N ASP A 233 -9.12 14.53 -5.60
CA ASP A 233 -10.22 13.98 -4.80
C ASP A 233 -10.92 12.85 -5.57
N GLN A 234 -10.13 11.81 -5.88
CA GLN A 234 -10.55 10.66 -6.66
C GLN A 234 -9.96 9.40 -6.04
N LEU A 235 -10.74 8.33 -6.04
CA LEU A 235 -10.27 7.03 -5.55
C LEU A 235 -9.12 6.53 -6.43
N PHE A 236 -8.13 5.91 -5.81
CA PHE A 236 -6.92 5.39 -6.46
C PHE A 236 -6.13 6.46 -7.26
N ALA A 237 -6.01 7.67 -6.71
CA ALA A 237 -5.21 8.73 -7.33
C ALA A 237 -3.75 8.28 -7.55
N THR A 238 -3.19 7.51 -6.63
CA THR A 238 -1.88 6.86 -6.72
C THR A 238 -2.05 5.35 -6.91
N LEU A 239 -1.51 4.80 -8.01
CA LEU A 239 -1.40 3.36 -8.24
C LEU A 239 0.06 2.90 -8.16
N ASP A 240 0.96 3.64 -8.78
CA ASP A 240 2.40 3.35 -8.78
C ASP A 240 3.06 3.92 -7.53
N PRO A 241 3.82 3.13 -6.75
CA PRO A 241 4.51 3.64 -5.56
C PRO A 241 5.50 4.74 -5.94
N THR A 242 5.48 5.83 -5.21
CA THR A 242 6.42 6.95 -5.38
C THR A 242 7.33 7.03 -4.18
N LEU A 243 8.65 7.03 -4.40
CA LEU A 243 9.68 7.10 -3.37
C LEU A 243 10.38 8.46 -3.40
N ARG A 244 10.50 9.13 -2.23
CA ARG A 244 11.23 10.39 -2.08
C ARG A 244 12.09 10.37 -0.83
N LYS A 245 13.25 11.02 -0.93
CA LYS A 245 14.08 11.25 0.27
C LYS A 245 13.50 12.40 1.08
N VAL A 246 13.40 12.18 2.38
CA VAL A 246 12.97 13.17 3.38
C VAL A 246 14.01 13.25 4.48
N LYS A 247 14.10 14.39 5.17
CA LYS A 247 14.95 14.54 6.33
C LYS A 247 14.06 14.53 7.57
N VAL A 248 14.22 13.51 8.40
CA VAL A 248 13.51 13.41 9.68
C VAL A 248 14.38 14.03 10.76
N PRO A 249 13.94 15.09 11.45
CA PRO A 249 14.71 15.70 12.55
C PRO A 249 15.06 14.65 13.62
N GLY A 250 16.30 14.64 14.07
CA GLY A 250 16.79 13.68 15.07
C GLY A 250 17.15 12.28 14.56
N VAL A 251 16.76 11.91 13.32
CA VAL A 251 17.07 10.60 12.70
C VAL A 251 17.99 10.75 11.50
N GLY A 252 17.81 11.81 10.70
CA GLY A 252 18.57 12.01 9.49
C GLY A 252 17.77 11.69 8.21
N PRO A 253 18.44 11.21 7.13
CA PRO A 253 17.77 10.92 5.87
C PRO A 253 16.91 9.65 5.99
N ALA A 254 15.66 9.72 5.52
CA ALA A 254 14.73 8.61 5.39
C ALA A 254 14.15 8.59 3.96
N ILE A 255 13.52 7.51 3.59
CA ILE A 255 12.75 7.39 2.34
C ILE A 255 11.29 7.31 2.70
N LEU A 256 10.48 8.21 2.15
CA LEU A 256 9.03 8.17 2.25
C LEU A 256 8.46 7.54 0.98
N ALA A 257 7.53 6.60 1.14
CA ALA A 257 6.82 5.93 0.07
C ALA A 257 5.34 6.27 0.11
N ASP A 258 4.79 6.83 -0.99
CA ASP A 258 3.34 6.89 -1.21
C ASP A 258 2.89 5.62 -1.91
N THR A 259 1.81 5.00 -1.44
CA THR A 259 1.32 3.73 -1.94
C THR A 259 -0.14 3.81 -2.38
N VAL A 260 -0.60 2.77 -3.07
CA VAL A 260 -1.98 2.65 -3.49
C VAL A 260 -2.93 2.69 -2.29
N GLY A 261 -4.04 3.42 -2.42
CA GLY A 261 -5.09 3.42 -1.40
C GLY A 261 -5.86 2.11 -1.35
N PHE A 262 -6.26 1.69 -0.17
CA PHE A 262 -7.13 0.53 0.02
C PHE A 262 -8.60 0.94 -0.07
N ILE A 263 -9.45 -0.02 -0.38
CA ILE A 263 -10.89 0.11 -0.48
C ILE A 263 -11.55 -1.15 0.08
N ARG A 264 -12.76 -1.02 0.61
CA ARG A 264 -13.51 -2.19 1.09
C ARG A 264 -13.78 -3.18 -0.03
N HIS A 265 -13.87 -4.43 0.34
CA HIS A 265 -14.17 -5.52 -0.61
C HIS A 265 -13.25 -5.54 -1.84
N LEU A 266 -11.97 -5.16 -1.63
CA LEU A 266 -10.96 -5.29 -2.69
C LEU A 266 -10.81 -6.79 -3.02
N PRO A 267 -11.07 -7.22 -4.25
CA PRO A 267 -10.97 -8.63 -4.58
C PRO A 267 -9.55 -9.18 -4.33
N HIS A 268 -9.41 -10.30 -3.60
CA HIS A 268 -8.12 -10.94 -3.29
C HIS A 268 -7.24 -11.15 -4.54
N ARG A 269 -7.87 -11.40 -5.69
CA ARG A 269 -7.14 -11.53 -6.97
C ARG A 269 -6.44 -10.23 -7.38
N LEU A 270 -7.02 -9.07 -7.03
CA LEU A 270 -6.39 -7.77 -7.28
C LEU A 270 -5.27 -7.52 -6.27
N VAL A 271 -5.44 -7.85 -5.00
CA VAL A 271 -4.37 -7.78 -3.99
C VAL A 271 -3.16 -8.58 -4.46
N GLN A 272 -3.36 -9.82 -4.93
CA GLN A 272 -2.29 -10.65 -5.49
C GLN A 272 -1.64 -10.06 -6.74
N ALA A 273 -2.43 -9.47 -7.66
CA ALA A 273 -1.90 -8.84 -8.86
C ALA A 273 -1.02 -7.63 -8.53
N PHE A 274 -1.39 -6.86 -7.50
CA PHE A 274 -0.69 -5.65 -7.04
C PHE A 274 0.28 -5.90 -5.89
N ARG A 275 0.52 -7.17 -5.52
CA ARG A 275 1.47 -7.51 -4.45
C ARG A 275 2.85 -6.88 -4.65
N ALA A 276 3.29 -6.72 -5.90
CA ALA A 276 4.57 -6.08 -6.19
C ALA A 276 4.57 -4.56 -5.97
N THR A 277 3.44 -3.88 -6.09
CA THR A 277 3.29 -2.46 -5.70
C THR A 277 3.22 -2.30 -4.19
N LEU A 278 2.73 -3.32 -3.48
CA LEU A 278 2.67 -3.37 -2.02
C LEU A 278 3.96 -3.90 -1.38
N GLU A 279 4.96 -4.33 -2.18
CA GLU A 279 6.27 -4.76 -1.67
C GLU A 279 7.01 -3.68 -0.87
N GLU A 280 6.84 -2.41 -1.21
CA GLU A 280 7.45 -1.31 -0.45
C GLU A 280 6.81 -1.17 0.94
N THR A 281 5.51 -1.50 1.08
CA THR A 281 4.81 -1.55 2.37
C THR A 281 5.37 -2.67 3.25
N VAL A 282 5.50 -3.88 2.72
CA VAL A 282 5.99 -5.06 3.48
C VAL A 282 7.46 -4.92 3.89
N ASN A 283 8.23 -4.13 3.15
CA ASN A 283 9.66 -3.89 3.45
C ASN A 283 9.90 -2.58 4.21
N ALA A 284 8.86 -1.90 4.66
CA ALA A 284 9.00 -0.65 5.41
C ALA A 284 9.59 -0.88 6.81
N THR A 285 10.31 0.13 7.29
CA THR A 285 10.78 0.19 8.69
C THR A 285 9.66 0.67 9.60
N LEU A 286 8.80 1.54 9.08
CA LEU A 286 7.64 2.11 9.79
C LEU A 286 6.49 2.31 8.80
N LEU A 287 5.29 1.91 9.19
CA LEU A 287 4.06 2.22 8.49
C LEU A 287 3.40 3.45 9.09
N LEU A 288 3.03 4.41 8.26
CA LEU A 288 2.15 5.51 8.63
C LEU A 288 0.75 5.18 8.12
N HIS A 289 -0.12 4.72 9.02
CA HIS A 289 -1.50 4.40 8.69
C HIS A 289 -2.34 5.69 8.71
N VAL A 290 -2.52 6.28 7.52
CA VAL A 290 -3.24 7.54 7.35
C VAL A 290 -4.74 7.28 7.28
N THR A 291 -5.48 7.93 8.17
CA THR A 291 -6.93 7.77 8.33
C THR A 291 -7.58 9.14 8.31
N ASP A 292 -8.68 9.29 7.58
CA ASP A 292 -9.54 10.48 7.64
C ASP A 292 -10.27 10.49 8.99
N CYS A 293 -9.90 11.42 9.88
CA CYS A 293 -10.50 11.49 11.21
C CYS A 293 -11.92 12.05 11.20
N SER A 294 -12.33 12.73 10.12
CA SER A 294 -13.67 13.30 9.95
C SER A 294 -14.69 12.32 9.36
N ALA A 295 -14.23 11.16 8.85
CA ALA A 295 -15.11 10.17 8.25
C ALA A 295 -15.96 9.45 9.32
N GLU A 296 -17.27 9.31 9.09
CA GLU A 296 -18.19 8.58 9.96
C GLU A 296 -17.77 7.11 10.10
N GLU A 297 -17.27 6.51 9.01
CA GLU A 297 -16.88 5.11 8.88
C GLU A 297 -15.40 4.85 9.21
N ARG A 298 -14.75 5.78 9.90
CA ARG A 298 -13.32 5.73 10.19
C ARG A 298 -12.85 4.37 10.71
N ASP A 299 -13.52 3.81 11.70
CA ASP A 299 -13.09 2.58 12.36
C ASP A 299 -13.24 1.35 11.43
N SER A 300 -14.27 1.33 10.59
CA SER A 300 -14.47 0.32 9.55
C SER A 300 -13.42 0.44 8.43
N ASN A 301 -13.03 1.66 8.06
CA ASN A 301 -11.97 1.90 7.09
C ASN A 301 -10.59 1.45 7.62
N VAL A 302 -10.33 1.67 8.91
CA VAL A 302 -9.11 1.16 9.58
C VAL A 302 -9.10 -0.36 9.53
N ALA A 303 -10.18 -1.02 9.93
CA ALA A 303 -10.27 -2.49 9.90
C ALA A 303 -10.06 -3.07 8.50
N ALA A 304 -10.62 -2.44 7.45
CA ALA A 304 -10.43 -2.89 6.07
C ALA A 304 -8.97 -2.77 5.60
N VAL A 305 -8.23 -1.77 6.07
CA VAL A 305 -6.80 -1.62 5.79
C VAL A 305 -6.00 -2.68 6.52
N ASP A 306 -6.31 -2.94 7.79
CA ASP A 306 -5.63 -3.94 8.62
C ASP A 306 -5.79 -5.35 8.03
N GLU A 307 -6.99 -5.71 7.53
CA GLU A 307 -7.23 -6.98 6.83
C GLU A 307 -6.30 -7.16 5.62
N VAL A 308 -6.14 -6.12 4.81
CA VAL A 308 -5.23 -6.18 3.65
C VAL A 308 -3.78 -6.23 4.09
N LEU A 309 -3.38 -5.50 5.14
CA LEU A 309 -2.03 -5.56 5.70
C LEU A 309 -1.70 -6.97 6.20
N GLU A 310 -2.64 -7.66 6.85
CA GLU A 310 -2.51 -9.05 7.26
C GLU A 310 -2.33 -9.98 6.04
N GLU A 311 -3.16 -9.83 4.99
CA GLU A 311 -3.07 -10.65 3.76
C GLU A 311 -1.69 -10.54 3.09
N ILE A 312 -1.07 -9.36 3.10
CA ILE A 312 0.25 -9.14 2.51
C ILE A 312 1.41 -9.43 3.45
N GLY A 313 1.17 -9.66 4.74
CA GLY A 313 2.17 -9.89 5.79
C GLY A 313 2.81 -8.61 6.34
N GLY A 314 2.09 -7.50 6.30
CA GLY A 314 2.50 -6.21 6.85
C GLY A 314 2.05 -5.98 8.30
N ASP A 315 1.26 -6.87 8.86
CA ASP A 315 0.69 -6.82 10.22
C ASP A 315 1.73 -6.80 11.35
N LYS A 316 2.95 -7.31 11.07
CA LYS A 316 4.05 -7.38 12.04
C LYS A 316 4.96 -6.15 12.06
N LEU A 317 4.72 -5.21 11.17
CA LEU A 317 5.54 -4.01 11.08
C LEU A 317 5.11 -2.97 12.13
N PRO A 318 6.04 -2.13 12.61
CA PRO A 318 5.68 -1.00 13.45
C PRO A 318 4.71 -0.07 12.72
N VAL A 319 3.59 0.28 13.36
CA VAL A 319 2.57 1.18 12.81
C VAL A 319 2.47 2.43 13.68
N LEU A 320 2.43 3.60 13.05
CA LEU A 320 2.02 4.87 13.63
C LEU A 320 0.72 5.31 12.94
N HIS A 321 -0.37 5.44 13.70
CA HIS A 321 -1.64 5.93 13.16
C HIS A 321 -1.59 7.44 12.95
N VAL A 322 -1.88 7.91 11.74
CA VAL A 322 -1.91 9.33 11.38
C VAL A 322 -3.36 9.72 11.07
N TYR A 323 -4.00 10.38 12.03
CA TYR A 323 -5.36 10.88 11.90
C TYR A 323 -5.32 12.24 11.21
N ASN A 324 -5.60 12.21 9.91
CA ASN A 324 -5.53 13.36 9.02
C ASN A 324 -6.88 14.08 8.91
N LYS A 325 -6.85 15.29 8.39
CA LYS A 325 -8.00 16.19 8.15
C LYS A 325 -8.62 16.74 9.44
N VAL A 326 -7.79 17.04 10.44
CA VAL A 326 -8.26 17.70 11.69
C VAL A 326 -8.85 19.09 11.42
N ASP A 327 -8.52 19.71 10.29
CA ASP A 327 -9.11 20.93 9.78
C ASP A 327 -10.63 20.83 9.55
N ASN A 328 -11.17 19.62 9.33
CA ASN A 328 -12.61 19.36 9.26
C ASN A 328 -13.25 19.19 10.65
N LEU A 329 -12.46 19.12 11.70
CA LEU A 329 -12.88 18.98 13.08
C LEU A 329 -12.30 20.16 13.87
N ASP A 330 -13.08 20.80 14.73
CA ASP A 330 -12.57 21.85 15.62
C ASP A 330 -11.67 21.29 16.74
N GLN A 331 -10.63 20.51 16.35
CA GLN A 331 -9.70 19.88 17.27
C GLN A 331 -8.24 20.25 16.93
N PRO A 332 -7.42 20.57 17.96
CA PRO A 332 -6.01 20.87 17.74
C PRO A 332 -5.22 19.58 17.39
N PRO A 333 -4.13 19.72 16.64
CA PRO A 333 -3.14 18.65 16.46
C PRO A 333 -2.61 18.16 17.82
N ARG A 334 -2.34 16.86 17.93
CA ARG A 334 -1.82 16.24 19.16
C ARG A 334 -1.17 14.88 18.88
N ILE A 335 -0.35 14.43 19.83
CA ILE A 335 0.16 13.07 19.89
C ILE A 335 -0.57 12.33 21.01
N GLU A 336 -1.05 11.14 20.72
CA GLU A 336 -1.54 10.18 21.70
C GLU A 336 -0.49 9.10 21.89
N ARG A 337 -0.21 8.77 23.16
CA ARG A 337 0.82 7.82 23.54
C ARG A 337 0.18 6.57 24.16
N ASP A 338 0.79 5.42 23.94
CA ASP A 338 0.38 4.16 24.56
C ASP A 338 0.79 4.12 26.06
N GLU A 339 0.47 3.01 26.72
CA GLU A 339 0.81 2.76 28.14
C GLU A 339 2.32 2.72 28.41
N HIS A 340 3.15 2.56 27.38
CA HIS A 340 4.61 2.59 27.46
C HIS A 340 5.20 3.97 27.12
N GLY A 341 4.34 4.97 26.89
CA GLY A 341 4.73 6.32 26.53
C GLY A 341 5.15 6.47 25.07
N GLN A 342 5.02 5.42 24.22
CA GLN A 342 5.38 5.49 22.80
C GLN A 342 4.27 6.17 21.99
N PRO A 343 4.61 7.06 21.02
CA PRO A 343 3.62 7.60 20.11
C PRO A 343 2.92 6.49 19.34
N TRP A 344 1.61 6.37 19.43
CA TRP A 344 0.85 5.39 18.67
C TRP A 344 -0.14 6.05 17.70
N ARG A 345 -0.54 7.32 17.98
CA ARG A 345 -1.43 8.09 17.10
C ARG A 345 -1.05 9.57 17.09
N VAL A 346 -1.09 10.18 15.90
CA VAL A 346 -0.85 11.61 15.71
C VAL A 346 -2.00 12.21 14.91
N TRP A 347 -2.49 13.37 15.33
CA TRP A 347 -3.57 14.11 14.69
C TRP A 347 -2.98 15.30 13.95
N ILE A 348 -3.27 15.41 12.64
CA ILE A 348 -2.68 16.41 11.74
C ILE A 348 -3.68 16.90 10.69
N SER A 349 -3.32 17.99 10.01
CA SER A 349 -3.89 18.35 8.71
C SER A 349 -2.81 18.34 7.64
N ALA A 350 -2.93 17.43 6.68
CA ALA A 350 -2.04 17.41 5.53
C ALA A 350 -2.28 18.58 4.57
N GLN A 351 -3.44 19.23 4.65
CA GLN A 351 -3.81 20.37 3.81
C GLN A 351 -3.22 21.66 4.33
N THR A 352 -3.32 21.93 5.63
CA THR A 352 -2.84 23.16 6.25
C THR A 352 -1.39 23.06 6.75
N GLY A 353 -0.89 21.83 6.97
CA GLY A 353 0.41 21.57 7.56
C GLY A 353 0.41 21.54 9.08
N ASP A 354 -0.76 21.71 9.71
CA ASP A 354 -0.89 21.70 11.16
C ASP A 354 -0.51 20.34 11.75
N GLY A 355 0.38 20.33 12.75
CA GLY A 355 0.84 19.13 13.46
C GLY A 355 1.96 18.37 12.75
N PHE A 356 2.63 18.93 11.73
CA PHE A 356 3.76 18.27 11.06
C PHE A 356 4.98 18.14 11.97
N ASP A 357 5.25 19.12 12.84
CA ASP A 357 6.26 19.05 13.87
C ASP A 357 6.02 17.86 14.82
N LEU A 358 4.77 17.68 15.26
CA LEU A 358 4.36 16.54 16.08
C LEU A 358 4.48 15.20 15.34
N LEU A 359 4.16 15.19 14.04
CA LEU A 359 4.32 14.00 13.21
C LEU A 359 5.79 13.61 13.09
N PHE A 360 6.68 14.57 12.84
CA PHE A 360 8.12 14.30 12.74
C PHE A 360 8.69 13.85 14.11
N GLU A 361 8.24 14.44 15.22
CA GLU A 361 8.59 14.00 16.56
C GLU A 361 8.21 12.52 16.78
N ALA A 362 6.95 12.18 16.50
CA ALA A 362 6.46 10.81 16.63
C ALA A 362 7.18 9.81 15.73
N ILE A 363 7.47 10.19 14.47
CA ILE A 363 8.27 9.37 13.55
C ILE A 363 9.67 9.14 14.11
N ALA A 364 10.32 10.19 14.59
CA ALA A 364 11.67 10.09 15.14
C ALA A 364 11.71 9.14 16.36
N GLU A 365 10.77 9.28 17.30
CA GLU A 365 10.67 8.39 18.47
C GLU A 365 10.39 6.94 18.05
N ARG A 366 9.48 6.71 17.11
CA ARG A 366 9.15 5.34 16.62
C ARG A 366 10.31 4.70 15.88
N LEU A 367 11.09 5.46 15.13
CA LEU A 367 12.29 4.96 14.46
C LEU A 367 13.42 4.74 15.46
N ALA A 368 13.60 5.63 16.46
CA ALA A 368 14.59 5.46 17.51
C ALA A 368 14.30 4.24 18.41
N ALA A 369 13.04 3.93 18.70
CA ALA A 369 12.64 2.73 19.42
C ALA A 369 13.05 1.42 18.72
N GLY A 370 13.25 1.47 17.42
CA GLY A 370 13.78 0.36 16.64
C GLY A 370 15.31 0.26 16.62
N TRP A 371 16.02 1.19 17.26
CA TRP A 371 17.47 1.23 17.33
C TRP A 371 17.97 1.00 18.76
N VAL A 372 19.08 0.29 18.88
CA VAL A 372 19.75 0.02 20.16
C VAL A 372 21.03 0.85 20.19
N ASP A 373 21.09 1.86 21.06
CA ASP A 373 22.33 2.57 21.41
C ASP A 373 22.86 1.93 22.72
N CYS A 374 23.88 1.13 22.60
CA CYS A 374 24.45 0.45 23.75
C CYS A 374 25.95 0.26 23.61
N TRP A 375 26.62 0.04 24.75
CA TRP A 375 27.98 -0.42 24.78
C TRP A 375 28.04 -1.95 24.77
N VAL A 376 28.85 -2.50 23.86
CA VAL A 376 29.09 -3.94 23.77
C VAL A 376 30.56 -4.23 24.06
N ARG A 377 30.82 -5.31 24.78
CA ARG A 377 32.17 -5.82 25.03
C ARG A 377 32.47 -7.01 24.15
N LEU A 378 33.48 -6.88 23.32
CA LEU A 378 33.91 -7.94 22.41
C LEU A 378 35.27 -8.51 22.86
N PRO A 379 35.43 -9.81 23.04
CA PRO A 379 36.75 -10.42 23.25
C PRO A 379 37.64 -10.19 22.03
N ALA A 380 38.96 -10.16 22.22
CA ALA A 380 39.94 -9.95 21.14
C ALA A 380 39.78 -10.93 19.97
N SER A 381 39.25 -12.13 20.24
CA SER A 381 38.99 -13.19 19.24
C SER A 381 37.74 -12.92 18.37
N ALA A 382 36.87 -11.97 18.75
CA ALA A 382 35.58 -11.71 18.08
C ALA A 382 35.66 -10.75 16.87
N GLY A 383 36.78 -10.72 16.15
CA GLY A 383 36.98 -9.84 15.01
C GLY A 383 35.89 -9.95 13.94
N ARG A 384 35.33 -11.15 13.72
CA ARG A 384 34.24 -11.38 12.78
C ARG A 384 32.93 -10.72 13.26
N LEU A 385 32.62 -10.79 14.54
CA LEU A 385 31.43 -10.14 15.11
C LEU A 385 31.58 -8.62 15.06
N ARG A 386 32.78 -8.10 15.36
CA ARG A 386 33.08 -6.67 15.22
C ARG A 386 32.83 -6.19 13.80
N ALA A 387 33.36 -6.86 12.77
CA ALA A 387 33.13 -6.52 11.38
C ALA A 387 31.63 -6.51 11.02
N ARG A 388 30.87 -7.47 11.53
CA ARG A 388 29.42 -7.55 11.29
C ARG A 388 28.63 -6.47 12.03
N LEU A 389 29.07 -6.03 13.19
CA LEU A 389 28.46 -4.90 13.89
C LEU A 389 28.68 -3.58 13.12
N HIS A 390 29.86 -3.38 12.54
CA HIS A 390 30.13 -2.28 11.61
C HIS A 390 29.30 -2.35 10.31
N GLU A 391 28.94 -3.56 9.86
CA GLU A 391 28.06 -3.74 8.70
C GLU A 391 26.57 -3.53 9.03
N ALA A 392 26.18 -3.77 10.30
CA ALA A 392 24.79 -3.77 10.75
C ALA A 392 24.32 -2.44 11.36
N GLY A 393 25.27 -1.55 11.70
CA GLY A 393 24.97 -0.27 12.33
C GLY A 393 26.15 0.67 12.38
N GLU A 394 25.98 1.81 13.03
CA GLU A 394 27.02 2.79 13.23
C GLU A 394 27.78 2.48 14.54
N VAL A 395 29.10 2.40 14.47
CA VAL A 395 29.95 2.36 15.66
C VAL A 395 30.34 3.79 16.03
N LEU A 396 29.73 4.27 17.11
CA LEU A 396 29.90 5.67 17.54
C LEU A 396 31.24 5.89 18.24
N GLU A 397 31.67 4.90 19.04
CA GLU A 397 32.91 4.98 19.82
C GLU A 397 33.56 3.59 19.91
N GLU A 398 34.89 3.55 19.89
CA GLU A 398 35.69 2.34 20.13
C GLU A 398 36.75 2.61 21.18
N GLN A 399 36.86 1.73 22.17
CA GLN A 399 37.87 1.80 23.25
C GLN A 399 38.47 0.41 23.44
N ALA A 400 39.78 0.34 23.59
CA ALA A 400 40.46 -0.89 24.01
C ALA A 400 40.48 -0.99 25.53
N ALA A 401 40.01 -2.09 26.09
CA ALA A 401 40.05 -2.35 27.52
C ALA A 401 41.43 -2.98 27.92
N LEU A 402 41.80 -2.84 29.17
CA LEU A 402 43.09 -3.32 29.69
C LEU A 402 43.26 -4.85 29.59
N ASP A 403 42.18 -5.59 29.51
CA ASP A 403 42.15 -7.04 29.36
C ASP A 403 42.25 -7.51 27.88
N GLY A 404 42.48 -6.59 26.97
CA GLY A 404 42.54 -6.87 25.54
C GLY A 404 41.18 -7.01 24.85
N SER A 405 40.04 -6.83 25.56
CA SER A 405 38.71 -6.74 24.96
C SER A 405 38.50 -5.36 24.32
N MET A 406 37.57 -5.30 23.37
CA MET A 406 37.13 -4.04 22.74
C MET A 406 35.75 -3.63 23.26
N LEU A 407 35.63 -2.40 23.69
CA LEU A 407 34.36 -1.77 23.99
C LEU A 407 33.92 -0.93 22.81
N LEU A 408 32.73 -1.20 22.30
CA LEU A 408 32.16 -0.49 21.17
C LEU A 408 30.83 0.12 21.61
N ARG A 409 30.66 1.42 21.39
CA ARG A 409 29.34 2.03 21.44
C ARG A 409 28.71 1.89 20.07
N ILE A 410 27.64 1.14 19.99
CA ILE A 410 26.96 0.83 18.73
C ILE A 410 25.57 1.46 18.73
N ASN A 411 25.18 1.99 17.57
CA ASN A 411 23.82 2.34 17.25
C ASN A 411 23.36 1.44 16.12
N VAL A 412 22.54 0.43 16.42
CA VAL A 412 22.16 -0.64 15.49
C VAL A 412 20.66 -0.91 15.56
N ASN A 413 20.07 -1.27 14.41
CA ASN A 413 18.66 -1.66 14.39
C ASN A 413 18.44 -2.92 15.24
N ARG A 414 17.45 -2.87 16.16
CA ARG A 414 17.16 -3.93 17.15
C ARG A 414 16.96 -5.31 16.48
N VAL A 415 16.22 -5.38 15.39
CA VAL A 415 15.96 -6.63 14.67
C VAL A 415 17.26 -7.23 14.08
N HIS A 416 18.15 -6.37 13.57
CA HIS A 416 19.46 -6.80 13.11
C HIS A 416 20.37 -7.23 14.25
N PHE A 417 20.34 -6.50 15.35
CA PHE A 417 21.12 -6.84 16.54
C PHE A 417 20.71 -8.18 17.13
N GLU A 418 19.41 -8.41 17.33
CA GLU A 418 18.88 -9.70 17.81
C GLU A 418 19.18 -10.87 16.86
N ARG A 419 19.17 -10.62 15.54
CA ARG A 419 19.56 -11.62 14.56
C ARG A 419 21.04 -11.95 14.67
N LEU A 420 21.92 -10.94 14.80
CA LEU A 420 23.35 -11.13 14.99
C LEU A 420 23.64 -11.92 16.27
N LEU A 421 22.97 -11.61 17.37
CA LEU A 421 23.09 -12.35 18.63
C LEU A 421 22.72 -13.83 18.44
N ARG A 422 21.56 -14.11 17.83
CA ARG A 422 21.11 -15.49 17.56
C ARG A 422 22.06 -16.27 16.68
N GLU A 423 22.60 -15.66 15.62
CA GLU A 423 23.55 -16.31 14.71
C GLU A 423 24.90 -16.62 15.38
N GLN A 424 25.26 -15.90 16.45
CA GLN A 424 26.46 -16.13 17.23
C GLN A 424 26.23 -16.97 18.50
N GLY A 425 24.96 -17.29 18.81
CA GLY A 425 24.59 -18.01 20.02
C GLY A 425 24.80 -17.20 21.30
N LEU A 426 24.72 -15.86 21.20
CA LEU A 426 24.91 -14.92 22.31
C LEU A 426 23.57 -14.34 22.73
N THR A 427 23.48 -13.93 23.99
CA THR A 427 22.38 -13.15 24.53
C THR A 427 22.76 -11.67 24.65
N GLU A 428 21.78 -10.79 24.71
CA GLU A 428 22.01 -9.37 24.90
C GLU A 428 22.73 -9.10 26.23
N GLU A 429 22.36 -9.81 27.30
CA GLU A 429 22.96 -9.72 28.63
C GLU A 429 24.46 -10.09 28.69
N GLU A 430 24.90 -10.99 27.79
CA GLU A 430 26.30 -11.40 27.71
C GLU A 430 27.18 -10.38 26.95
N LEU A 431 26.61 -9.59 26.08
CA LEU A 431 27.34 -8.71 25.19
C LEU A 431 27.25 -7.24 25.61
N VAL A 432 26.09 -6.80 26.08
CA VAL A 432 25.83 -5.40 26.46
C VAL A 432 26.42 -5.12 27.82
N VAL A 433 27.18 -4.04 27.91
CA VAL A 433 27.82 -3.59 29.15
C VAL A 433 27.45 -2.14 29.48
N PRO A 434 27.47 -1.69 30.73
CA PRO A 434 27.29 -0.30 31.03
C PRO A 434 28.39 0.58 30.38
N ALA A 435 28.06 1.84 30.14
CA ALA A 435 29.01 2.80 29.60
C ALA A 435 30.30 2.84 30.43
N PRO A 436 31.49 2.83 29.81
CA PRO A 436 32.73 2.96 30.56
C PRO A 436 32.72 4.30 31.31
N ALA A 437 33.18 4.28 32.59
CA ALA A 437 33.33 5.50 33.37
C ALA A 437 34.28 6.44 32.62
N VAL A 438 33.86 7.66 32.35
CA VAL A 438 34.75 8.71 31.84
C VAL A 438 35.88 8.85 32.83
N ALA A 439 37.11 8.52 32.44
CA ALA A 439 38.28 8.78 33.24
C ALA A 439 38.29 10.29 33.49
N GLY A 440 38.07 10.68 34.76
CA GLY A 440 38.09 12.05 35.16
C GLY A 440 39.45 12.65 34.77
N ASP A 441 39.41 13.86 34.28
CA ASP A 441 40.57 14.69 33.99
C ASP A 441 41.22 15.09 35.35
N ASP A 442 41.95 14.12 35.96
CA ASP A 442 42.86 14.39 37.03
C ASP A 442 44.11 15.08 36.46
N GLY A 443 43.91 16.29 35.99
CA GLY A 443 45.01 17.20 35.74
C GLY A 443 45.78 17.45 37.05
N PRO A 444 47.13 17.33 37.05
CA PRO A 444 47.91 17.53 38.24
C PRO A 444 47.73 18.97 38.75
N SER A 445 47.20 19.11 39.99
CA SER A 445 47.16 20.36 40.72
C SER A 445 48.60 20.85 40.98
N TYR A 446 49.06 21.77 40.16
CA TYR A 446 50.30 22.46 40.38
C TYR A 446 50.10 23.44 41.55
N ASN A 447 50.52 23.01 42.74
CA ASN A 447 50.55 23.78 43.97
C ASN A 447 51.73 24.78 43.89
N SER A 448 51.51 26.03 43.42
CA SER A 448 52.46 27.11 43.51
C SER A 448 52.33 27.82 44.83
N GLN A 449 52.97 27.26 45.87
CA GLN A 449 53.48 28.09 46.99
C GLN A 449 54.53 29.05 46.41
N ARG A 450 54.25 30.35 46.36
CA ARG A 450 55.26 31.40 46.40
C ARG A 450 55.00 32.30 47.61
N SER A 451 55.94 32.14 48.53
CA SER A 451 56.22 32.96 49.65
C SER A 451 56.23 34.46 49.31
N HIS A 452 55.63 35.20 50.26
CA HIS A 452 55.93 36.59 50.51
C HIS A 452 57.46 36.81 50.61
N ASP A 453 57.97 37.77 49.92
CA ASP A 453 58.95 38.65 50.56
C ASP A 453 58.87 40.08 50.01
N ALA A 454 59.09 40.93 50.94
CA ALA A 454 58.88 42.34 51.08
C ALA A 454 59.86 43.22 50.26
N SER A 455 59.48 44.47 50.15
CA SER A 455 60.27 45.67 50.34
C SER A 455 60.60 46.60 49.13
N HIS A 456 60.14 47.80 49.31
CA HIS A 456 60.77 49.08 48.95
C HIS A 456 60.99 49.40 47.45
N GLN A 457 60.37 50.32 46.92
CA GLN A 457 60.45 51.78 46.83
C GLN A 457 59.39 52.32 45.89
#